data_3bf7a481b4907c2fe65fb983a7c4acfd
#
_entry.id   3bf7a481b4907c2fe65fb983a7c4acfd
#
_cell.length_a   1.000
_cell.length_b   1.000
_cell.length_c   1.000
_cell.angle_alpha   90.00
_cell.angle_beta   90.00
_cell.angle_gamma   90.00
#
_symmetry.space_group_name_H-M   'P 1'
#
loop_
_entity.id
_entity.type
_entity.pdbx_description
1 polymer ?
#
loop_
_entity_poly.entity_id
_entity_poly.type
_entity_poly.pdbx_seq_one_letter_code
_entity_poly.pdbx_strand_id
1 'polypeptide(L)'
;MKNLEAVQEALTWLGTPYHHQGRVKGVGVDCGTLICEVYEKVGLMDHLDPRPYPPDWHLHQMGQRYLELILSVCDPVEGPPQPGDIVLYHFGKCISHGAIIIEWPQVIHSYIHQGVIIQDGIKGSLARRIAGFFRMKRLK
;
A
#
# COMPACT_ATOMS: atom_id res chain seq x y z
N MET A 1 -16.02 11.21 4.39
CA MET A 1 -15.74 10.30 3.32
C MET A 1 -14.62 9.39 3.64
N LYS A 2 -14.86 8.11 3.45
CA LYS A 2 -13.94 7.05 3.91
C LYS A 2 -12.56 7.13 3.27
N ASN A 3 -12.47 7.51 2.00
CA ASN A 3 -11.16 7.61 1.34
C ASN A 3 -10.27 8.70 1.95
N LEU A 4 -10.86 9.83 2.35
CA LEU A 4 -10.10 10.88 3.05
C LEU A 4 -9.74 10.44 4.47
N GLU A 5 -10.60 9.69 5.14
CA GLU A 5 -10.28 9.11 6.44
C GLU A 5 -9.10 8.14 6.32
N ALA A 6 -9.01 7.38 5.23
CA ALA A 6 -7.86 6.50 4.99
C ALA A 6 -6.56 7.29 4.86
N VAL A 7 -6.58 8.43 4.15
CA VAL A 7 -5.41 9.30 4.07
C VAL A 7 -5.01 9.80 5.45
N GLN A 8 -5.98 10.26 6.23
CA GLN A 8 -5.71 10.76 7.60
C GLN A 8 -5.13 9.66 8.49
N GLU A 9 -5.69 8.46 8.42
CA GLU A 9 -5.16 7.32 9.20
C GLU A 9 -3.74 6.97 8.77
N ALA A 10 -3.47 6.93 7.45
CA ALA A 10 -2.13 6.66 6.95
C ALA A 10 -1.11 7.66 7.48
N LEU A 11 -1.47 8.93 7.54
CA LEU A 11 -0.58 9.98 8.04
C LEU A 11 -0.19 9.76 9.52
N THR A 12 -1.04 9.10 10.31
CA THR A 12 -0.72 8.80 11.71
C THR A 12 0.39 7.75 11.84
N TRP A 13 0.72 7.05 10.75
CA TRP A 13 1.77 6.04 10.74
C TRP A 13 3.14 6.61 10.36
N LEU A 14 3.23 7.88 9.99
CA LEU A 14 4.52 8.50 9.61
C LEU A 14 5.57 8.25 10.67
N GLY A 15 6.76 7.84 10.22
CA GLY A 15 7.89 7.56 11.11
C GLY A 15 7.89 6.15 11.68
N THR A 16 6.84 5.34 11.48
CA THR A 16 6.85 3.94 11.88
C THR A 16 7.96 3.22 11.10
N PRO A 17 8.86 2.49 11.77
CA PRO A 17 9.95 1.81 11.07
C PRO A 17 9.44 0.73 10.12
N TYR A 18 10.20 0.45 9.07
CA TYR A 18 9.94 -0.71 8.23
C TYR A 18 10.30 -1.98 8.99
N HIS A 19 9.35 -2.90 9.08
CA HIS A 19 9.59 -4.22 9.64
C HIS A 19 8.77 -5.24 8.86
N HIS A 20 9.46 -6.22 8.27
CA HIS A 20 8.80 -7.26 7.51
C HIS A 20 7.74 -7.96 8.36
N GLN A 21 6.51 -8.02 7.84
CA GLN A 21 5.34 -8.58 8.50
C GLN A 21 4.90 -7.88 9.79
N GLY A 22 5.48 -6.73 10.13
CA GLY A 22 5.05 -5.93 11.27
C GLY A 22 3.69 -5.30 11.03
N ARG A 23 2.90 -5.13 12.09
CA ARG A 23 1.57 -4.49 12.02
C ARG A 23 1.29 -3.60 13.23
N VAL A 24 2.30 -2.99 13.82
CA VAL A 24 2.13 -2.17 15.03
C VAL A 24 2.62 -0.75 14.79
N LYS A 25 1.71 0.20 14.90
CA LYS A 25 2.03 1.62 14.70
C LYS A 25 3.14 2.06 15.65
N GLY A 26 4.14 2.75 15.10
CA GLY A 26 5.29 3.22 15.85
C GLY A 26 6.37 2.18 16.10
N VAL A 27 6.07 0.90 15.88
CA VAL A 27 7.00 -0.21 16.15
C VAL A 27 7.51 -0.82 14.86
N GLY A 28 6.63 -1.16 13.94
CA GLY A 28 7.04 -1.73 12.66
C GLY A 28 5.87 -2.09 11.77
N VAL A 29 6.05 -1.84 10.48
CA VAL A 29 5.05 -2.16 9.46
C VAL A 29 5.74 -2.28 8.11
N ASP A 30 5.26 -3.15 7.23
CA ASP A 30 5.73 -3.18 5.84
C ASP A 30 4.68 -2.60 4.89
N CYS A 31 4.92 -2.65 3.58
CA CYS A 31 4.03 -2.00 2.62
C CYS A 31 2.65 -2.66 2.55
N GLY A 32 2.58 -3.98 2.68
CA GLY A 32 1.30 -4.69 2.61
C GLY A 32 0.49 -4.56 3.89
N THR A 33 1.14 -4.69 5.03
CA THR A 33 0.47 -4.59 6.32
C THR A 33 0.02 -3.17 6.63
N LEU A 34 0.74 -2.16 6.14
CA LEU A 34 0.28 -0.77 6.26
C LEU A 34 -1.07 -0.57 5.57
N ILE A 35 -1.22 -1.07 4.35
CA ILE A 35 -2.48 -0.99 3.63
C ILE A 35 -3.60 -1.68 4.41
N CYS A 36 -3.35 -2.89 4.90
CA CYS A 36 -4.33 -3.62 5.70
C CYS A 36 -4.75 -2.84 6.93
N GLU A 37 -3.79 -2.34 7.71
CA GLU A 37 -4.10 -1.63 8.96
C GLU A 37 -4.87 -0.34 8.71
N VAL A 38 -4.49 0.44 7.70
CA VAL A 38 -5.14 1.70 7.40
C VAL A 38 -6.60 1.48 6.99
N TYR A 39 -6.83 0.61 6.01
CA TYR A 39 -8.18 0.44 5.46
C TYR A 39 -9.11 -0.35 6.38
N GLU A 40 -8.56 -1.24 7.21
CA GLU A 40 -9.35 -1.90 8.26
C GLU A 40 -9.77 -0.89 9.33
N LYS A 41 -8.87 -0.01 9.73
CA LYS A 41 -9.15 0.97 10.78
C LYS A 41 -10.30 1.91 10.41
N VAL A 42 -10.37 2.32 9.15
CA VAL A 42 -11.42 3.24 8.68
C VAL A 42 -12.67 2.52 8.19
N GLY A 43 -12.69 1.20 8.27
CA GLY A 43 -13.88 0.41 7.93
C GLY A 43 -14.12 0.21 6.45
N LEU A 44 -13.08 0.36 5.62
CA LEU A 44 -13.15 0.10 4.18
C LEU A 44 -12.79 -1.33 3.80
N MET A 45 -12.29 -2.10 4.75
CA MET A 45 -11.84 -3.47 4.52
C MET A 45 -12.09 -4.29 5.78
N ASP A 46 -12.56 -5.53 5.62
CA ASP A 46 -12.63 -6.47 6.72
C ASP A 46 -11.23 -6.95 7.10
N HIS A 47 -11.09 -7.52 8.29
CA HIS A 47 -9.78 -7.99 8.76
C HIS A 47 -9.18 -8.97 7.77
N LEU A 48 -7.94 -8.68 7.38
CA LEU A 48 -7.18 -9.50 6.45
C LEU A 48 -5.75 -9.59 6.96
N ASP A 49 -5.22 -10.80 7.05
CA ASP A 49 -3.83 -11.02 7.42
C ASP A 49 -3.13 -11.81 6.31
N PRO A 50 -2.33 -11.13 5.47
CA PRO A 50 -1.64 -11.81 4.36
C PRO A 50 -0.42 -12.62 4.81
N ARG A 51 -0.01 -12.50 6.06
CA ARG A 51 1.17 -13.19 6.58
C ARG A 51 0.93 -14.70 6.74
N PRO A 52 1.96 -15.57 6.62
CA PRO A 52 3.35 -15.21 6.34
C PRO A 52 3.66 -15.10 4.85
N TYR A 53 4.69 -14.32 4.53
CA TYR A 53 5.24 -14.25 3.18
C TYR A 53 6.74 -13.95 3.27
N PRO A 54 7.56 -14.34 2.25
CA PRO A 54 9.01 -14.12 2.31
C PRO A 54 9.35 -12.64 2.11
N PRO A 55 10.46 -12.15 2.70
CA PRO A 55 10.86 -10.74 2.56
C PRO A 55 11.28 -10.38 1.13
N ASP A 56 11.71 -11.35 0.35
CA ASP A 56 12.18 -11.18 -1.02
C ASP A 56 11.18 -11.69 -2.05
N TRP A 57 9.89 -11.64 -1.74
CA TRP A 57 8.84 -12.18 -2.62
C TRP A 57 8.82 -11.53 -4.01
N HIS A 58 9.42 -10.33 -4.17
CA HIS A 58 9.55 -9.69 -5.47
C HIS A 58 10.54 -10.43 -6.40
N LEU A 59 11.39 -11.29 -5.85
CA LEU A 59 12.32 -12.14 -6.60
C LEU A 59 11.69 -13.48 -6.99
N HIS A 60 10.52 -13.79 -6.44
CA HIS A 60 9.77 -15.01 -6.68
C HIS A 60 8.46 -14.70 -7.39
N GLN A 61 7.76 -15.73 -7.84
CA GLN A 61 6.45 -15.54 -8.47
C GLN A 61 5.36 -15.14 -7.45
N MET A 62 5.73 -14.91 -6.22
CA MET A 62 4.83 -14.48 -5.15
C MET A 62 4.27 -13.06 -5.34
N GLY A 63 4.85 -12.28 -6.26
CA GLY A 63 4.33 -10.95 -6.59
C GLY A 63 2.89 -10.96 -7.09
N GLN A 64 2.49 -12.03 -7.77
CA GLN A 64 1.10 -12.20 -8.16
C GLN A 64 0.16 -12.28 -6.96
N ARG A 65 0.65 -12.82 -5.86
CA ARG A 65 -0.13 -12.89 -4.61
C ARG A 65 -0.45 -11.51 -4.05
N TYR A 66 0.50 -10.56 -4.16
CA TYR A 66 0.26 -9.18 -3.74
C TYR A 66 -0.86 -8.55 -4.56
N LEU A 67 -0.78 -8.69 -5.90
CA LEU A 67 -1.81 -8.18 -6.80
C LEU A 67 -3.17 -8.85 -6.53
N GLU A 68 -3.20 -10.16 -6.35
CA GLU A 68 -4.43 -10.89 -6.05
C GLU A 68 -5.06 -10.40 -4.75
N LEU A 69 -4.23 -10.14 -3.73
CA LEU A 69 -4.69 -9.59 -2.46
C LEU A 69 -5.39 -8.24 -2.68
N ILE A 70 -4.75 -7.34 -3.41
CA ILE A 70 -5.31 -6.03 -3.69
C ILE A 70 -6.60 -6.17 -4.52
N LEU A 71 -6.63 -7.00 -5.54
CA LEU A 71 -7.83 -7.21 -6.37
C LEU A 71 -8.98 -7.85 -5.60
N SER A 72 -8.69 -8.56 -4.50
CA SER A 72 -9.75 -9.11 -3.66
C SER A 72 -10.53 -8.04 -2.90
N VAL A 73 -9.94 -6.87 -2.68
CA VAL A 73 -10.54 -5.77 -1.91
C VAL A 73 -10.69 -4.47 -2.69
N CYS A 74 -10.11 -4.39 -3.90
CA CYS A 74 -10.12 -3.19 -4.72
C CYS A 74 -10.57 -3.48 -6.14
N ASP A 75 -11.05 -2.43 -6.82
CA ASP A 75 -11.26 -2.41 -8.26
C ASP A 75 -10.18 -1.58 -8.93
N PRO A 76 -9.73 -1.95 -10.14
CA PRO A 76 -8.83 -1.10 -10.91
C PRO A 76 -9.46 0.26 -11.20
N VAL A 77 -8.66 1.31 -11.19
CA VAL A 77 -9.10 2.68 -11.50
C VAL A 77 -8.66 3.04 -12.90
N GLU A 78 -9.62 3.42 -13.73
CA GLU A 78 -9.35 4.04 -15.02
C GLU A 78 -9.47 5.56 -14.85
N GLY A 79 -8.56 6.30 -15.46
CA GLY A 79 -8.54 7.76 -15.32
C GLY A 79 -7.71 8.21 -14.13
N PRO A 80 -7.82 9.49 -13.73
CA PRO A 80 -6.97 10.06 -12.69
C PRO A 80 -7.25 9.42 -11.31
N PRO A 81 -6.20 9.08 -10.56
CA PRO A 81 -6.39 8.56 -9.20
C PRO A 81 -6.82 9.68 -8.25
N GLN A 82 -7.47 9.28 -7.17
CA GLN A 82 -7.98 10.19 -6.14
C GLN A 82 -7.35 9.89 -4.78
N PRO A 83 -7.37 10.85 -3.85
CA PRO A 83 -6.91 10.60 -2.48
C PRO A 83 -7.57 9.35 -1.89
N GLY A 84 -6.77 8.51 -1.25
CA GLY A 84 -7.22 7.25 -0.69
C GLY A 84 -7.21 6.07 -1.65
N ASP A 85 -6.91 6.31 -2.92
CA ASP A 85 -6.64 5.21 -3.86
C ASP A 85 -5.27 4.60 -3.56
N ILE A 86 -5.05 3.41 -4.08
CA ILE A 86 -3.79 2.68 -3.94
C ILE A 86 -3.07 2.68 -5.28
N VAL A 87 -1.76 2.92 -5.26
CA VAL A 87 -0.91 2.71 -6.43
C VAL A 87 -0.01 1.52 -6.17
N LEU A 88 0.09 0.62 -7.15
CA LEU A 88 0.98 -0.55 -7.07
C LEU A 88 2.17 -0.33 -7.98
N TYR A 89 3.30 -0.91 -7.58
CA TYR A 89 4.58 -0.76 -8.25
C TYR A 89 5.23 -2.10 -8.53
N HIS A 90 5.94 -2.17 -9.66
CA HIS A 90 6.82 -3.28 -9.99
C HIS A 90 8.16 -3.13 -9.29
N PHE A 91 8.62 -4.19 -8.65
CA PHE A 91 10.00 -4.32 -8.18
C PHE A 91 10.53 -5.64 -8.73
N GLY A 92 11.56 -5.55 -9.58
CA GLY A 92 11.96 -6.68 -10.40
C GLY A 92 10.85 -7.03 -11.39
N LYS A 93 10.51 -8.30 -11.48
CA LYS A 93 9.49 -8.79 -12.42
C LYS A 93 8.09 -8.86 -11.79
N CYS A 94 7.97 -8.51 -10.51
CA CYS A 94 6.75 -8.71 -9.75
C CYS A 94 6.14 -7.39 -9.29
N ILE A 95 4.81 -7.36 -9.21
CA ILE A 95 4.09 -6.29 -8.53
C ILE A 95 4.14 -6.65 -7.05
N SER A 96 4.99 -5.98 -6.29
CA SER A 96 5.29 -6.34 -4.91
C SER A 96 5.34 -5.17 -3.94
N HIS A 97 4.96 -3.97 -4.38
CA HIS A 97 4.96 -2.78 -3.53
C HIS A 97 3.69 -1.97 -3.77
N GLY A 98 3.19 -1.35 -2.72
CA GLY A 98 2.02 -0.50 -2.79
C GLY A 98 2.16 0.73 -1.93
N ALA A 99 1.44 1.77 -2.31
CA ALA A 99 1.40 3.03 -1.58
C ALA A 99 -0.02 3.57 -1.57
N ILE A 100 -0.32 4.39 -0.56
CA ILE A 100 -1.61 5.06 -0.42
C ILE A 100 -1.46 6.48 -0.98
N ILE A 101 -2.35 6.87 -1.87
CA ILE A 101 -2.30 8.19 -2.50
C ILE A 101 -2.85 9.23 -1.54
N ILE A 102 -2.04 10.25 -1.24
CA ILE A 102 -2.45 11.43 -0.48
C ILE A 102 -3.14 12.41 -1.42
N GLU A 103 -2.39 12.89 -2.40
CA GLU A 103 -2.85 13.73 -3.51
C GLU A 103 -1.85 13.51 -4.64
N TRP A 104 -2.27 12.85 -5.69
CA TRP A 104 -1.36 12.39 -6.74
C TRP A 104 -0.53 13.55 -7.30
N PRO A 105 0.80 13.47 -7.41
CA PRO A 105 1.59 12.23 -7.25
C PRO A 105 2.14 11.95 -5.84
N GLN A 106 1.73 12.68 -4.81
CA GLN A 106 2.18 12.40 -3.44
C GLN A 106 1.57 11.12 -2.90
N VAL A 107 2.42 10.24 -2.38
CA VAL A 107 2.00 8.98 -1.78
C VAL A 107 2.64 8.79 -0.41
N ILE A 108 2.02 7.95 0.42
CA ILE A 108 2.58 7.51 1.68
C ILE A 108 2.71 5.99 1.64
N HIS A 109 3.88 5.49 2.04
CA HIS A 109 4.16 4.07 2.00
C HIS A 109 5.22 3.68 3.03
N SER A 110 5.26 2.39 3.37
CA SER A 110 6.35 1.84 4.19
C SER A 110 7.42 1.30 3.25
N TYR A 111 8.58 1.94 3.25
CA TYR A 111 9.67 1.59 2.33
C TYR A 111 10.86 1.03 3.09
N ILE A 112 11.45 -0.02 2.54
CA ILE A 112 12.55 -0.72 3.18
C ILE A 112 13.68 0.25 3.55
N HIS A 113 14.22 0.12 4.76
CA HIS A 113 15.27 0.97 5.36
C HIS A 113 14.83 2.40 5.68
N GLN A 114 13.63 2.83 5.31
CA GLN A 114 13.16 4.21 5.54
C GLN A 114 11.92 4.29 6.42
N GLY A 115 11.13 3.22 6.48
CA GLY A 115 9.87 3.22 7.20
C GLY A 115 8.76 3.93 6.45
N VAL A 116 7.77 4.41 7.19
CA VAL A 116 6.62 5.11 6.60
C VAL A 116 7.01 6.54 6.29
N ILE A 117 7.02 6.86 5.00
CA ILE A 117 7.43 8.17 4.47
C ILE A 117 6.44 8.66 3.42
N ILE A 118 6.45 9.97 3.20
CA ILE A 118 5.77 10.60 2.07
C ILE A 118 6.80 10.79 0.96
N GLN A 119 6.42 10.45 -0.25
CA GLN A 119 7.30 10.51 -1.40
C GLN A 119 6.49 10.88 -2.65
N ASP A 120 7.17 11.44 -3.65
CA ASP A 120 6.58 11.61 -4.98
C ASP A 120 6.52 10.25 -5.67
N GLY A 121 5.30 9.84 -6.04
CA GLY A 121 5.04 8.49 -6.57
C GLY A 121 5.56 8.22 -7.96
N ILE A 122 6.10 9.23 -8.65
CA ILE A 122 6.66 9.08 -10.02
C ILE A 122 8.14 9.42 -10.09
N LYS A 123 8.79 9.67 -8.94
CA LYS A 123 10.21 10.06 -8.90
C LYS A 123 10.99 9.16 -7.97
N GLY A 124 12.32 9.30 -8.03
CA GLY A 124 13.24 8.58 -7.15
C GLY A 124 13.11 7.07 -7.30
N SER A 125 13.07 6.39 -6.17
CA SER A 125 13.01 4.92 -6.13
C SER A 125 11.74 4.34 -6.75
N LEU A 126 10.69 5.15 -6.93
CA LEU A 126 9.41 4.70 -7.50
C LEU A 126 9.29 5.02 -9.00
N ALA A 127 10.25 5.75 -9.58
CA ALA A 127 10.20 6.16 -10.98
C ALA A 127 10.10 4.94 -11.90
N ARG A 128 9.21 5.03 -12.89
CA ARG A 128 9.04 4.02 -13.95
C ARG A 128 8.59 2.65 -13.45
N ARG A 129 8.01 2.58 -12.24
CA ARG A 129 7.61 1.30 -11.65
C ARG A 129 6.11 1.12 -11.54
N ILE A 130 5.31 2.13 -11.89
CA ILE A 130 3.85 2.08 -11.70
C ILE A 130 3.26 0.90 -12.47
N ALA A 131 2.49 0.06 -11.75
CA ALA A 131 1.74 -1.05 -12.33
C ALA A 131 0.26 -0.71 -12.52
N GLY A 132 -0.32 0.13 -11.67
CA GLY A 132 -1.71 0.54 -11.79
C GLY A 132 -2.23 1.22 -10.54
N PHE A 133 -3.44 1.75 -10.67
CA PHE A 133 -4.16 2.41 -9.58
C PHE A 133 -5.39 1.59 -9.24
N PHE A 134 -5.74 1.56 -7.94
CA PHE A 134 -6.82 0.73 -7.42
C PHE A 134 -7.61 1.50 -6.36
N ARG A 135 -8.89 1.22 -6.27
CA ARG A 135 -9.79 1.86 -5.31
C ARG A 135 -10.51 0.80 -4.50
N MET A 136 -10.61 1.02 -3.19
CA MET A 136 -11.31 0.07 -2.32
C MET A 136 -12.75 -0.12 -2.76
N LYS A 137 -13.17 -1.40 -2.80
CA LYS A 137 -14.58 -1.75 -3.01
C LYS A 137 -15.37 -1.27 -1.80
N ARG A 138 -16.63 -0.90 -2.03
CA ARG A 138 -17.52 -0.57 -0.92
C ARG A 138 -17.91 -1.85 -0.18
N LEU A 139 -17.81 -1.82 1.15
CA LEU A 139 -18.39 -2.87 1.97
C LEU A 139 -19.90 -2.75 1.96
N LYS A 140 -20.58 -3.87 1.86
CA LYS A 140 -22.04 -3.91 1.85
C LYS A 140 -22.61 -3.99 3.26
#